data_92060ef63fb734e7eb32374be7378f45
#
_entry.id   92060ef63fb734e7eb32374be7378f45
#
_cell.length_a   1.000
_cell.length_b   1.000
_cell.length_c   1.000
_cell.angle_alpha   90.00
_cell.angle_beta   90.00
_cell.angle_gamma   90.00
#
_symmetry.space_group_name_H-M   'P 1'
#
loop_
_entity.id
_entity.type
_entity.pdbx_description
1 polymer ?
#
loop_
_entity_poly.entity_id
_entity_poly.type
_entity_poly.pdbx_seq_one_letter_code
_entity_poly.pdbx_strand_id
1 'polypeptide(L)'
;IISMELSEYPFYQFYYEEDKGKKYKHARDCGYKDPFDHFLIGESGGFLMNIDPHKRFVNTDLLRPAAVTYEKEGVYTKFAVDSMPHINFRKQETLRRLVGFKAPCLMDTRTGEIEDVYITGEHYNFINYGRILKLDTKTLRVEEGKVTGRKIRGFPRFIDCQWWYFLIKQFCRENGMFLINDKTRRGGFSYMEAIGSANFINLTPNRAVIHAASDNKFLVQSGGLSDFMKKQIIFYESNTPFARGIAKIDASDFILGYKDPSTAIIDDNSWNSACISVSTKNNPSAAVGKDAGEIKCEEMSEFENFDDFMDVTEPTLKTGSVTTGFLNAWGTAGKANAGWVTFEQNFYDPRGRNFMAFENVWDKDSRAEVCGYFKPYCWGLEGYKIGDDNQIATLTSLDDDGNSDIALGFQIAEEERAAEKVKSKSFAKFISYCGQYANMPSESFSSVSENIFSSEILDEWEQELKMSNKYNFYIDGKFVEYDSDNFEFIPNERIAATGGVFKKDYFDYIKNVPRHSNEDPEGCIRKWFNPIKVEYIDKKTGQLTKGTPPGIYSISYD
;
A
#
# COMPACT_ATOMS: atom_id res chain seq x y z
N ILE A 1 -7.95 -19.69 8.52
CA ILE A 1 -8.49 -18.75 7.52
C ILE A 1 -9.81 -19.35 7.08
N ILE A 2 -10.89 -18.71 7.42
CA ILE A 2 -12.22 -18.99 6.88
C ILE A 2 -12.11 -18.59 5.41
N SER A 3 -12.42 -19.49 4.48
CA SER A 3 -12.54 -19.13 3.07
C SER A 3 -13.67 -18.10 2.97
N MET A 4 -13.34 -16.86 2.72
CA MET A 4 -14.34 -15.83 2.49
C MET A 4 -15.02 -16.11 1.15
N GLU A 5 -16.35 -16.03 1.15
CA GLU A 5 -17.08 -16.04 -0.10
C GLU A 5 -16.72 -14.76 -0.89
N LEU A 6 -16.60 -14.86 -2.20
CA LEU A 6 -16.24 -13.74 -3.07
C LEU A 6 -17.16 -12.52 -2.87
N SER A 7 -18.47 -12.77 -2.61
CA SER A 7 -19.47 -11.75 -2.30
C SER A 7 -19.21 -10.97 -1.01
N GLU A 8 -18.38 -11.52 -0.12
CA GLU A 8 -18.00 -10.88 1.13
C GLU A 8 -16.73 -10.02 0.98
N TYR A 9 -16.10 -10.05 -0.20
CA TYR A 9 -14.85 -9.35 -0.46
C TYR A 9 -15.14 -7.86 -0.76
N PRO A 10 -14.58 -6.91 0.02
CA PRO A 10 -14.93 -5.49 -0.12
C PRO A 10 -14.64 -4.92 -1.51
N PHE A 11 -13.56 -5.37 -2.16
CA PHE A 11 -13.18 -4.94 -3.50
C PHE A 11 -14.23 -5.32 -4.57
N TYR A 12 -15.06 -6.31 -4.31
CA TYR A 12 -16.14 -6.72 -5.21
C TYR A 12 -17.30 -5.74 -5.22
N GLN A 13 -17.37 -4.85 -4.25
CA GLN A 13 -18.34 -3.77 -4.22
C GLN A 13 -17.79 -2.61 -5.04
N PHE A 14 -18.05 -2.62 -6.34
CA PHE A 14 -17.76 -1.47 -7.18
C PHE A 14 -18.55 -0.27 -6.69
N TYR A 15 -17.83 0.81 -6.41
CA TYR A 15 -18.43 2.07 -5.96
C TYR A 15 -18.92 2.84 -7.17
N TYR A 16 -20.08 2.44 -7.67
CA TYR A 16 -20.76 3.14 -8.73
C TYR A 16 -21.90 3.97 -8.15
N GLU A 17 -21.97 5.26 -8.51
CA GLU A 17 -22.84 6.24 -7.86
C GLU A 17 -24.33 5.86 -7.93
N GLU A 18 -24.80 5.32 -9.05
CA GLU A 18 -26.20 4.90 -9.24
C GLU A 18 -26.59 3.74 -8.30
N ASP A 19 -25.65 2.81 -8.06
CA ASP A 19 -25.92 1.61 -7.26
C ASP A 19 -25.79 1.88 -5.75
N LYS A 20 -24.99 2.87 -5.36
CA LYS A 20 -24.73 3.21 -3.94
C LYS A 20 -25.63 4.32 -3.42
N GLY A 21 -26.50 4.85 -4.26
CA GLY A 21 -27.38 5.96 -3.89
C GLY A 21 -26.57 7.23 -3.60
N LYS A 22 -27.03 8.04 -2.65
CA LYS A 22 -26.41 9.34 -2.33
C LYS A 22 -25.35 9.27 -1.21
N LYS A 23 -24.82 8.10 -0.93
CA LYS A 23 -23.86 7.88 0.18
C LYS A 23 -22.51 8.53 -0.06
N TYR A 24 -22.06 8.57 -1.31
CA TYR A 24 -20.77 9.12 -1.71
C TYR A 24 -20.95 10.41 -2.51
N LYS A 25 -19.94 11.32 -2.39
CA LYS A 25 -19.90 12.57 -3.15
C LYS A 25 -18.72 12.54 -4.12
N HIS A 26 -18.87 13.16 -5.28
CA HIS A 26 -17.75 13.36 -6.18
C HIS A 26 -16.69 14.25 -5.53
N ALA A 27 -15.40 13.93 -5.74
CA ALA A 27 -14.29 14.69 -5.20
C ALA A 27 -14.34 16.16 -5.63
N ARG A 28 -14.74 16.46 -6.87
CA ARG A 28 -14.94 17.83 -7.38
C ARG A 28 -15.97 18.63 -6.56
N ASP A 29 -17.02 17.98 -6.06
CA ASP A 29 -18.07 18.64 -5.26
C ASP A 29 -17.58 19.00 -3.85
N CYS A 30 -16.48 18.40 -3.43
CA CYS A 30 -15.77 18.69 -2.19
C CYS A 30 -14.62 19.70 -2.37
N GLY A 31 -14.47 20.30 -3.55
CA GLY A 31 -13.44 21.30 -3.85
C GLY A 31 -12.11 20.75 -4.36
N TYR A 32 -12.00 19.43 -4.57
CA TYR A 32 -10.83 18.83 -5.19
C TYR A 32 -10.93 18.88 -6.71
N LYS A 33 -9.77 19.05 -7.36
CA LYS A 33 -9.68 18.93 -8.81
C LYS A 33 -9.76 17.47 -9.19
N ASP A 34 -10.80 17.11 -9.89
CA ASP A 34 -10.98 15.79 -10.49
C ASP A 34 -11.33 15.96 -11.97
N PRO A 35 -10.32 16.19 -12.84
CA PRO A 35 -10.57 16.45 -14.25
C PRO A 35 -11.17 15.25 -14.98
N PHE A 36 -11.14 14.07 -14.37
CA PHE A 36 -11.57 12.81 -15.00
C PHE A 36 -12.81 12.19 -14.36
N ASP A 37 -13.29 12.77 -13.27
CA ASP A 37 -14.51 12.31 -12.57
C ASP A 37 -14.41 10.86 -12.03
N HIS A 38 -13.20 10.45 -11.65
CA HIS A 38 -12.93 9.06 -11.24
C HIS A 38 -12.91 8.84 -9.74
N PHE A 39 -13.05 9.90 -8.94
CA PHE A 39 -12.95 9.80 -7.49
C PHE A 39 -14.23 10.24 -6.80
N LEU A 40 -14.60 9.47 -5.78
CA LEU A 40 -15.67 9.77 -4.84
C LEU A 40 -15.07 10.04 -3.46
N ILE A 41 -15.85 10.66 -2.58
CA ILE A 41 -15.52 10.84 -1.16
C ILE A 41 -16.50 10.01 -0.33
N GLY A 42 -15.99 9.11 0.50
CA GLY A 42 -16.74 8.28 1.41
C GLY A 42 -17.21 9.00 2.68
N GLU A 43 -17.87 8.28 3.55
CA GLU A 43 -18.45 8.83 4.80
C GLU A 43 -17.36 9.31 5.78
N SER A 44 -16.22 8.63 5.84
CA SER A 44 -15.06 9.03 6.66
C SER A 44 -14.22 10.14 6.00
N GLY A 45 -14.65 10.63 4.84
CA GLY A 45 -13.93 11.62 4.06
C GLY A 45 -12.69 11.07 3.34
N GLY A 46 -12.58 9.74 3.23
CA GLY A 46 -11.58 9.06 2.41
C GLY A 46 -11.97 9.03 0.93
N PHE A 47 -10.96 8.97 0.06
CA PHE A 47 -11.16 8.83 -1.38
C PHE A 47 -11.57 7.40 -1.75
N LEU A 48 -12.38 7.27 -2.78
CA LEU A 48 -12.79 6.02 -3.40
C LEU A 48 -12.61 6.12 -4.91
N MET A 49 -12.19 5.01 -5.52
CA MET A 49 -12.21 4.88 -6.98
C MET A 49 -13.65 4.65 -7.45
N ASN A 50 -14.12 5.47 -8.38
CA ASN A 50 -15.45 5.31 -8.98
C ASN A 50 -15.39 4.24 -10.10
N ILE A 51 -15.32 2.98 -9.73
CA ILE A 51 -15.22 1.85 -10.66
C ILE A 51 -16.63 1.47 -11.13
N ASP A 52 -16.92 1.70 -12.40
CA ASP A 52 -18.18 1.28 -13.04
C ASP A 52 -18.03 -0.15 -13.57
N PRO A 53 -18.82 -1.13 -13.07
CA PRO A 53 -18.73 -2.51 -13.51
C PRO A 53 -19.24 -2.72 -14.96
N HIS A 54 -19.91 -1.73 -15.52
CA HIS A 54 -20.40 -1.76 -16.90
C HIS A 54 -19.41 -1.13 -17.90
N LYS A 55 -18.32 -0.57 -17.45
CA LYS A 55 -17.28 -0.02 -18.30
C LYS A 55 -16.14 -1.03 -18.48
N ARG A 56 -15.78 -1.28 -19.72
CA ARG A 56 -14.72 -2.24 -20.09
C ARG A 56 -13.77 -1.62 -21.10
N PHE A 57 -12.48 -1.78 -20.89
CA PHE A 57 -11.46 -1.39 -21.88
C PHE A 57 -11.51 -2.32 -23.08
N VAL A 58 -11.39 -1.72 -24.28
CA VAL A 58 -11.39 -2.43 -25.56
C VAL A 58 -10.36 -1.80 -26.51
N ASN A 59 -9.74 -2.60 -27.37
CA ASN A 59 -8.75 -2.13 -28.35
C ASN A 59 -7.62 -1.29 -27.72
N THR A 60 -7.12 -1.67 -26.58
CA THR A 60 -6.16 -0.88 -25.78
C THR A 60 -4.81 -0.66 -26.46
N ASP A 61 -4.49 -1.37 -27.53
CA ASP A 61 -3.34 -1.05 -28.40
C ASP A 61 -3.44 0.35 -29.03
N LEU A 62 -4.63 0.95 -29.14
CA LEU A 62 -4.80 2.36 -29.52
C LEU A 62 -4.17 3.34 -28.51
N LEU A 63 -3.99 2.94 -27.26
CA LEU A 63 -3.28 3.70 -26.23
C LEU A 63 -1.75 3.54 -26.34
N ARG A 64 -1.27 2.58 -27.17
CA ARG A 64 0.15 2.22 -27.34
C ARG A 64 0.72 2.49 -28.75
N PRO A 65 0.35 3.58 -29.44
CA PRO A 65 0.69 3.76 -30.85
C PRO A 65 2.20 3.79 -31.10
N ALA A 66 2.99 4.36 -30.20
CA ALA A 66 4.44 4.43 -30.34
C ALA A 66 5.11 3.07 -30.11
N ALA A 67 4.66 2.30 -29.10
CA ALA A 67 5.17 0.95 -28.85
C ALA A 67 4.83 0.01 -30.01
N VAL A 68 3.59 0.03 -30.51
CA VAL A 68 3.14 -0.78 -31.66
C VAL A 68 3.98 -0.44 -32.92
N THR A 69 4.25 0.84 -33.15
CA THR A 69 5.12 1.26 -34.23
C THR A 69 6.54 0.70 -34.06
N TYR A 70 7.10 0.82 -32.86
CA TYR A 70 8.46 0.31 -32.61
C TYR A 70 8.53 -1.22 -32.66
N GLU A 71 7.53 -1.93 -32.15
CA GLU A 71 7.45 -3.39 -32.23
C GLU A 71 7.43 -3.90 -33.69
N LYS A 72 6.77 -3.15 -34.58
CA LYS A 72 6.64 -3.46 -35.98
C LYS A 72 7.87 -3.05 -36.82
N GLU A 73 8.40 -1.85 -36.59
CA GLU A 73 9.36 -1.19 -37.47
C GLU A 73 10.80 -1.17 -36.90
N GLY A 74 10.97 -1.48 -35.60
CA GLY A 74 12.25 -1.38 -34.88
C GLY A 74 12.68 0.06 -34.54
N VAL A 75 11.90 1.05 -34.97
CA VAL A 75 12.14 2.48 -34.74
C VAL A 75 10.82 3.21 -34.44
N TYR A 76 10.88 4.30 -33.72
CA TYR A 76 9.71 5.14 -33.45
C TYR A 76 9.28 6.01 -34.63
N THR A 77 10.23 6.38 -35.49
CA THR A 77 9.99 7.18 -36.66
C THR A 77 11.08 6.94 -37.69
N LYS A 78 10.73 7.03 -38.98
CA LYS A 78 11.65 6.95 -40.15
C LYS A 78 12.03 8.33 -40.67
N PHE A 79 11.54 9.41 -40.04
CA PHE A 79 11.91 10.76 -40.47
C PHE A 79 13.39 11.01 -40.20
N ALA A 80 14.05 11.68 -41.11
CA ALA A 80 15.45 12.09 -40.94
C ALA A 80 15.59 12.98 -39.70
N VAL A 81 16.62 12.73 -38.91
CA VAL A 81 16.92 13.52 -37.70
C VAL A 81 17.02 14.99 -38.10
N ASP A 82 16.46 15.86 -37.25
CA ASP A 82 16.39 17.32 -37.45
C ASP A 82 15.55 17.82 -38.64
N SER A 83 14.91 16.92 -39.39
CA SER A 83 13.87 17.34 -40.34
C SER A 83 12.63 17.89 -39.62
N MET A 84 11.86 18.77 -40.28
CA MET A 84 10.62 19.30 -39.70
C MET A 84 9.62 18.19 -39.30
N PRO A 85 9.40 17.11 -40.06
CA PRO A 85 8.58 16.01 -39.62
C PRO A 85 9.10 15.32 -38.34
N HIS A 86 10.43 15.14 -38.21
CA HIS A 86 11.05 14.56 -37.01
C HIS A 86 10.88 15.48 -35.79
N ILE A 87 11.10 16.79 -35.97
CA ILE A 87 10.90 17.79 -34.90
C ILE A 87 9.44 17.82 -34.43
N ASN A 88 8.49 17.79 -35.37
CA ASN A 88 7.06 17.76 -35.05
C ASN A 88 6.66 16.47 -34.33
N PHE A 89 7.14 15.33 -34.78
CA PHE A 89 6.95 14.05 -34.10
C PHE A 89 7.48 14.13 -32.65
N ARG A 90 8.72 14.59 -32.46
CA ARG A 90 9.32 14.73 -31.13
C ARG A 90 8.48 15.66 -30.23
N LYS A 91 8.02 16.80 -30.74
CA LYS A 91 7.17 17.73 -29.99
C LYS A 91 5.85 17.08 -29.57
N GLN A 92 5.19 16.39 -30.49
CA GLN A 92 3.91 15.73 -30.23
C GLN A 92 4.06 14.62 -29.17
N GLU A 93 5.08 13.78 -29.30
CA GLU A 93 5.32 12.70 -28.33
C GLU A 93 5.77 13.24 -26.97
N THR A 94 6.56 14.33 -26.94
CA THR A 94 6.89 15.01 -25.69
C THR A 94 5.64 15.53 -25.00
N LEU A 95 4.71 16.13 -25.75
CA LEU A 95 3.43 16.63 -25.20
C LEU A 95 2.60 15.46 -24.63
N ARG A 96 2.48 14.34 -25.33
CA ARG A 96 1.76 13.16 -24.84
C ARG A 96 2.36 12.58 -23.56
N ARG A 97 3.67 12.58 -23.44
CA ARG A 97 4.40 12.15 -22.23
C ARG A 97 4.26 13.12 -21.05
N LEU A 98 3.95 14.39 -21.33
CA LEU A 98 3.77 15.42 -20.31
C LEU A 98 2.31 15.52 -19.83
N VAL A 99 1.35 15.62 -20.77
CA VAL A 99 -0.05 15.91 -20.43
C VAL A 99 -0.99 14.72 -20.56
N GLY A 100 -0.55 13.62 -21.18
CA GLY A 100 -1.37 12.44 -21.38
C GLY A 100 -1.91 12.29 -22.81
N PHE A 101 -2.73 11.27 -22.98
CA PHE A 101 -3.26 10.86 -24.27
C PHE A 101 -4.68 10.31 -24.12
N LYS A 102 -5.49 10.45 -25.17
CA LYS A 102 -6.85 9.89 -25.24
C LYS A 102 -7.01 9.03 -26.48
N ALA A 103 -7.76 7.93 -26.32
CA ALA A 103 -8.18 7.08 -27.42
C ALA A 103 -9.54 6.45 -27.11
N PRO A 104 -10.35 6.09 -28.14
CA PRO A 104 -11.67 5.47 -27.97
C PRO A 104 -11.54 3.99 -27.55
N CYS A 105 -11.33 3.77 -26.25
CA CYS A 105 -11.01 2.47 -25.68
C CYS A 105 -11.89 2.07 -24.49
N LEU A 106 -12.95 2.79 -24.15
CA LEU A 106 -13.84 2.45 -23.04
C LEU A 106 -15.24 2.18 -23.54
N MET A 107 -15.66 0.92 -23.51
CA MET A 107 -16.99 0.50 -23.95
C MET A 107 -17.94 0.39 -22.77
N ASP A 108 -19.13 0.98 -22.90
CA ASP A 108 -20.26 0.68 -22.01
C ASP A 108 -20.91 -0.64 -22.48
N THR A 109 -20.85 -1.66 -21.63
CA THR A 109 -21.35 -3.01 -21.96
C THR A 109 -22.89 -3.08 -22.07
N ARG A 110 -23.60 -2.06 -21.56
CA ARG A 110 -25.08 -1.98 -21.66
C ARG A 110 -25.54 -1.42 -23.01
N THR A 111 -24.82 -0.45 -23.53
CA THR A 111 -25.18 0.26 -24.78
C THR A 111 -24.34 -0.12 -25.96
N GLY A 112 -23.11 -0.64 -25.73
CA GLY A 112 -22.10 -0.89 -26.76
C GLY A 112 -21.41 0.40 -27.25
N GLU A 113 -21.70 1.56 -26.67
CA GLU A 113 -21.05 2.82 -27.00
C GLU A 113 -19.59 2.81 -26.55
N ILE A 114 -18.72 3.38 -27.36
CA ILE A 114 -17.28 3.50 -27.05
C ILE A 114 -16.95 4.97 -26.88
N GLU A 115 -16.33 5.28 -25.75
CA GLU A 115 -15.86 6.62 -25.39
C GLU A 115 -14.35 6.68 -25.23
N ASP A 116 -13.83 7.91 -25.21
CA ASP A 116 -12.41 8.14 -25.05
C ASP A 116 -11.95 7.84 -23.61
N VAL A 117 -10.90 7.07 -23.50
CA VAL A 117 -10.13 6.88 -22.27
C VAL A 117 -8.97 7.85 -22.24
N TYR A 118 -8.81 8.53 -21.13
CA TYR A 118 -7.62 9.30 -20.84
C TYR A 118 -6.59 8.42 -20.09
N ILE A 119 -5.35 8.47 -20.55
CA ILE A 119 -4.19 7.99 -19.80
C ILE A 119 -3.26 9.14 -19.49
N THR A 120 -2.70 9.16 -18.28
CA THR A 120 -1.76 10.21 -17.84
C THR A 120 -0.49 10.21 -18.68
N GLY A 121 0.25 11.31 -18.69
CA GLY A 121 1.52 11.38 -19.44
C GLY A 121 2.55 10.35 -18.96
N GLU A 122 2.59 10.07 -17.65
CA GLU A 122 3.46 9.05 -17.08
C GLU A 122 3.03 7.64 -17.53
N HIS A 123 1.72 7.35 -17.55
CA HIS A 123 1.19 6.08 -18.05
C HIS A 123 1.44 5.91 -19.55
N TYR A 124 1.20 7.00 -20.33
CA TYR A 124 1.54 6.97 -21.76
C TYR A 124 3.02 6.64 -21.99
N ASN A 125 3.92 7.30 -21.23
CA ASN A 125 5.35 6.99 -21.30
C ASN A 125 5.64 5.54 -20.91
N PHE A 126 5.00 5.02 -19.85
CA PHE A 126 5.22 3.66 -19.36
C PHE A 126 4.91 2.62 -20.43
N ILE A 127 3.73 2.65 -21.05
CA ILE A 127 3.30 1.64 -22.03
C ILE A 127 3.87 1.85 -23.44
N ASN A 128 4.34 3.07 -23.79
CA ASN A 128 4.87 3.38 -25.13
C ASN A 128 6.40 3.38 -25.19
N TYR A 129 7.08 3.75 -24.10
CA TYR A 129 8.54 3.93 -24.07
C TYR A 129 9.21 3.10 -22.98
N GLY A 130 8.45 2.57 -22.03
CA GLY A 130 8.97 1.77 -20.92
C GLY A 130 9.49 0.41 -21.37
N ARG A 131 10.61 -0.03 -20.78
CA ARG A 131 11.23 -1.33 -21.10
C ARG A 131 11.32 -2.18 -19.84
N ILE A 132 10.50 -3.22 -19.78
CA ILE A 132 10.47 -4.18 -18.66
C ILE A 132 11.05 -5.53 -19.07
N LEU A 133 11.55 -6.29 -18.09
CA LEU A 133 11.93 -7.69 -18.31
C LEU A 133 10.70 -8.58 -18.18
N LYS A 134 10.38 -9.30 -19.24
CA LYS A 134 9.32 -10.30 -19.25
C LYS A 134 9.84 -11.65 -19.75
N LEU A 135 9.16 -12.72 -19.38
CA LEU A 135 9.48 -14.05 -19.93
C LEU A 135 9.12 -14.09 -21.42
N ASP A 136 10.01 -14.65 -22.23
CA ASP A 136 9.73 -14.95 -23.63
C ASP A 136 8.88 -16.22 -23.71
N THR A 137 7.61 -16.05 -24.06
CA THR A 137 6.63 -17.14 -24.13
C THR A 137 7.05 -18.29 -25.03
N LYS A 138 7.88 -18.01 -26.06
CA LYS A 138 8.41 -19.01 -27.00
C LYS A 138 9.48 -19.92 -26.40
N THR A 139 10.04 -19.54 -25.25
CA THR A 139 11.14 -20.26 -24.59
C THR A 139 10.74 -20.85 -23.23
N LEU A 140 9.45 -20.81 -22.90
CA LEU A 140 8.95 -21.35 -21.65
C LEU A 140 9.15 -22.87 -21.61
N ARG A 141 9.61 -23.36 -20.46
CA ARG A 141 9.80 -24.79 -20.19
C ARG A 141 9.63 -25.08 -18.69
N VAL A 142 9.37 -26.31 -18.37
CA VAL A 142 9.31 -26.76 -16.98
C VAL A 142 10.68 -27.33 -16.62
N GLU A 143 11.32 -26.76 -15.60
CA GLU A 143 12.58 -27.24 -15.02
C GLU A 143 12.41 -27.35 -13.49
N GLU A 144 12.71 -28.52 -12.95
CA GLU A 144 12.62 -28.79 -11.50
C GLU A 144 11.26 -28.40 -10.88
N GLY A 145 10.16 -28.64 -11.61
CA GLY A 145 8.82 -28.29 -11.16
C GLY A 145 8.53 -26.79 -11.13
N LYS A 146 9.31 -25.99 -11.87
CA LYS A 146 9.10 -24.53 -12.01
C LYS A 146 9.02 -24.15 -13.49
N VAL A 147 8.22 -23.13 -13.78
CA VAL A 147 8.20 -22.52 -15.10
C VAL A 147 9.42 -21.61 -15.23
N THR A 148 10.27 -21.89 -16.20
CA THR A 148 11.46 -21.10 -16.54
C THR A 148 11.42 -20.68 -18.00
N GLY A 149 12.24 -19.72 -18.38
CA GLY A 149 12.35 -19.25 -19.75
C GLY A 149 13.34 -18.11 -19.89
N ARG A 150 13.70 -17.79 -21.13
CA ARG A 150 14.55 -16.62 -21.42
C ARG A 150 13.80 -15.35 -21.04
N LYS A 151 14.49 -14.42 -20.38
CA LYS A 151 13.97 -13.08 -20.14
C LYS A 151 14.35 -12.15 -21.30
N ILE A 152 13.38 -11.45 -21.83
CA ILE A 152 13.54 -10.45 -22.89
C ILE A 152 13.04 -9.08 -22.40
N ARG A 153 13.60 -8.01 -22.95
CA ARG A 153 13.07 -6.67 -22.73
C ARG A 153 11.96 -6.39 -23.74
N GLY A 154 10.79 -6.03 -23.22
CA GLY A 154 9.61 -5.68 -24.01
C GLY A 154 8.91 -4.46 -23.44
N PHE A 155 7.90 -3.97 -24.16
CA PHE A 155 7.02 -2.93 -23.65
C PHE A 155 5.97 -3.53 -22.70
N PRO A 156 5.58 -2.80 -21.66
CA PRO A 156 4.39 -3.15 -20.88
C PRO A 156 3.15 -3.12 -21.80
N ARG A 157 2.14 -3.90 -21.45
CA ARG A 157 0.80 -3.73 -22.00
C ARG A 157 -0.03 -2.81 -21.12
N PHE A 158 -1.17 -2.36 -21.59
CA PHE A 158 -2.16 -1.69 -20.75
C PHE A 158 -2.75 -2.69 -19.75
N ILE A 159 -2.96 -2.25 -18.49
CA ILE A 159 -3.64 -3.02 -17.44
C ILE A 159 -4.46 -2.03 -16.61
N ASP A 160 -5.71 -2.37 -16.33
CA ASP A 160 -6.68 -1.53 -15.62
C ASP A 160 -6.21 -1.06 -14.23
N CYS A 161 -5.64 -1.96 -13.41
CA CYS A 161 -5.14 -1.60 -12.10
C CYS A 161 -3.94 -0.62 -12.15
N GLN A 162 -3.12 -0.67 -13.20
CA GLN A 162 -2.05 0.29 -13.43
C GLN A 162 -2.60 1.63 -13.91
N TRP A 163 -3.65 1.63 -14.73
CA TRP A 163 -4.35 2.84 -15.15
C TRP A 163 -4.88 3.62 -13.94
N TRP A 164 -5.54 2.95 -12.99
CA TRP A 164 -5.98 3.55 -11.73
C TRP A 164 -4.81 4.11 -10.93
N TYR A 165 -3.73 3.35 -10.79
CA TYR A 165 -2.55 3.81 -10.07
C TYR A 165 -1.96 5.11 -10.64
N PHE A 166 -1.82 5.21 -11.96
CA PHE A 166 -1.32 6.43 -12.60
C PHE A 166 -2.28 7.61 -12.48
N LEU A 167 -3.59 7.38 -12.51
CA LEU A 167 -4.59 8.43 -12.23
C LEU A 167 -4.48 8.94 -10.80
N ILE A 168 -4.36 8.05 -9.82
CA ILE A 168 -4.19 8.39 -8.40
C ILE A 168 -2.93 9.24 -8.22
N LYS A 169 -1.81 8.86 -8.81
CA LYS A 169 -0.56 9.63 -8.76
C LYS A 169 -0.72 11.04 -9.33
N GLN A 170 -1.35 11.16 -10.48
CA GLN A 170 -1.61 12.48 -11.08
C GLN A 170 -2.51 13.31 -10.19
N PHE A 171 -3.60 12.73 -9.67
CA PHE A 171 -4.52 13.41 -8.76
C PHE A 171 -3.78 13.92 -7.51
N CYS A 172 -2.93 13.09 -6.88
CA CYS A 172 -2.11 13.51 -5.75
C CYS A 172 -1.21 14.71 -6.08
N ARG A 173 -0.50 14.67 -7.21
CA ARG A 173 0.37 15.78 -7.65
C ARG A 173 -0.40 17.07 -7.87
N GLU A 174 -1.55 16.99 -8.52
CA GLU A 174 -2.38 18.16 -8.84
C GLU A 174 -3.03 18.79 -7.61
N ASN A 175 -3.23 18.01 -6.55
CA ASN A 175 -3.84 18.46 -5.30
C ASN A 175 -2.83 18.62 -4.14
N GLY A 176 -1.52 18.49 -4.41
CA GLY A 176 -0.47 18.70 -3.43
C GLY A 176 -0.46 17.66 -2.31
N MET A 177 -0.94 16.44 -2.57
CA MET A 177 -0.92 15.31 -1.66
C MET A 177 0.22 14.36 -1.99
N PHE A 178 0.69 13.61 -1.00
CA PHE A 178 1.63 12.50 -1.17
C PHE A 178 0.88 11.18 -1.33
N LEU A 179 1.61 10.10 -1.64
CA LEU A 179 1.01 8.78 -1.82
C LEU A 179 1.80 7.73 -1.04
N ILE A 180 1.10 6.95 -0.21
CA ILE A 180 1.62 5.75 0.44
C ILE A 180 0.86 4.53 -0.04
N ASN A 181 1.60 3.46 -0.41
CA ASN A 181 1.02 2.31 -1.07
C ASN A 181 1.43 1.01 -0.37
N ASP A 182 0.47 0.19 -0.01
CA ASP A 182 0.70 -1.22 0.26
C ASP A 182 0.46 -2.01 -1.03
N LYS A 183 1.54 -2.59 -1.53
CA LYS A 183 1.54 -3.32 -2.80
C LYS A 183 1.81 -4.80 -2.57
N THR A 184 1.19 -5.64 -3.36
CA THR A 184 1.54 -7.06 -3.43
C THR A 184 2.76 -7.29 -4.32
N ARG A 185 3.45 -8.41 -4.12
CA ARG A 185 4.55 -8.81 -5.01
C ARG A 185 4.06 -9.00 -6.44
N ARG A 186 4.96 -8.77 -7.41
CA ARG A 186 4.74 -8.90 -8.86
C ARG A 186 3.79 -7.86 -9.48
N GLY A 187 3.39 -6.82 -8.74
CA GLY A 187 2.56 -5.73 -9.27
C GLY A 187 3.26 -4.76 -10.24
N GLY A 188 4.57 -4.92 -10.48
CA GLY A 188 5.32 -4.07 -11.41
C GLY A 188 5.68 -2.67 -10.89
N PHE A 189 5.44 -2.37 -9.61
CA PHE A 189 5.62 -1.04 -9.02
C PHE A 189 7.02 -0.46 -9.24
N SER A 190 8.08 -1.19 -8.95
CA SER A 190 9.46 -0.69 -9.14
C SER A 190 9.75 -0.33 -10.59
N TYR A 191 9.16 -1.03 -11.57
CA TYR A 191 9.27 -0.64 -12.97
C TYR A 191 8.47 0.63 -13.29
N MET A 192 7.23 0.75 -12.82
CA MET A 192 6.40 1.95 -13.02
C MET A 192 7.11 3.17 -12.45
N GLU A 193 7.64 3.07 -11.23
CA GLU A 193 8.30 4.17 -10.56
C GLU A 193 9.67 4.53 -11.15
N ALA A 194 10.46 3.54 -11.55
CA ALA A 194 11.74 3.78 -12.23
C ALA A 194 11.55 4.45 -13.59
N ILE A 195 10.57 3.98 -14.37
CA ILE A 195 10.25 4.55 -15.69
C ILE A 195 9.61 5.94 -15.54
N GLY A 196 8.78 6.13 -14.49
CA GLY A 196 8.22 7.44 -14.11
C GLY A 196 9.32 8.44 -13.76
N SER A 197 10.31 8.03 -12.95
CA SER A 197 11.48 8.86 -12.62
C SER A 197 12.30 9.23 -13.86
N ALA A 198 12.52 8.24 -14.75
CA ALA A 198 13.19 8.49 -16.03
C ALA A 198 12.41 9.51 -16.89
N ASN A 199 11.08 9.40 -16.93
CA ASN A 199 10.22 10.35 -17.63
C ASN A 199 10.33 11.75 -17.03
N PHE A 200 10.24 11.86 -15.70
CA PHE A 200 10.31 13.13 -14.99
C PHE A 200 11.61 13.89 -15.28
N ILE A 201 12.77 13.27 -15.07
CA ILE A 201 14.07 13.94 -15.30
C ILE A 201 14.35 14.21 -16.79
N ASN A 202 13.77 13.41 -17.69
CA ASN A 202 13.90 13.63 -19.13
C ASN A 202 13.01 14.76 -19.66
N LEU A 203 11.91 15.07 -19.00
CA LEU A 203 10.98 16.13 -19.39
C LEU A 203 11.23 17.46 -18.68
N THR A 204 11.81 17.44 -17.48
CA THR A 204 11.90 18.61 -16.61
C THR A 204 13.38 18.99 -16.40
N PRO A 205 13.88 20.09 -16.99
CA PRO A 205 15.25 20.53 -16.80
C PRO A 205 15.48 21.06 -15.37
N ASN A 206 16.72 20.99 -14.89
CA ASN A 206 17.15 21.52 -13.59
C ASN A 206 16.34 21.02 -12.39
N ARG A 207 15.89 19.77 -12.43
CA ARG A 207 15.14 19.14 -11.34
C ARG A 207 15.76 17.79 -10.98
N ALA A 208 15.60 17.41 -9.73
CA ALA A 208 16.07 16.12 -9.25
C ALA A 208 14.90 15.22 -8.83
N VAL A 209 15.11 13.92 -8.97
CA VAL A 209 14.35 12.87 -8.29
C VAL A 209 15.25 12.20 -7.25
N ILE A 210 14.75 12.01 -6.05
CA ILE A 210 15.45 11.26 -5.01
C ILE A 210 14.84 9.87 -4.91
N HIS A 211 15.65 8.84 -5.06
CA HIS A 211 15.31 7.46 -4.72
C HIS A 211 15.84 7.15 -3.33
N ALA A 212 14.96 6.86 -2.38
CA ALA A 212 15.29 6.58 -1.01
C ALA A 212 14.87 5.15 -0.62
N ALA A 213 15.69 4.48 0.16
CA ALA A 213 15.37 3.20 0.80
C ALA A 213 16.24 2.99 2.03
N SER A 214 15.90 2.02 2.87
CA SER A 214 16.75 1.65 4.01
C SER A 214 18.14 1.20 3.58
N ASP A 215 18.27 0.46 2.48
CA ASP A 215 19.53 -0.14 2.03
C ASP A 215 19.75 0.08 0.52
N ASN A 216 21.00 0.29 0.13
CA ASN A 216 21.44 0.44 -1.25
C ASN A 216 21.08 -0.77 -2.15
N LYS A 217 20.85 -1.95 -1.58
CA LYS A 217 20.43 -3.14 -2.34
C LYS A 217 19.11 -2.92 -3.09
N PHE A 218 18.21 -2.10 -2.53
CA PHE A 218 16.93 -1.79 -3.16
C PHE A 218 17.03 -0.70 -4.23
N LEU A 219 18.13 0.06 -4.25
CA LEU A 219 18.29 1.21 -5.13
C LEU A 219 19.28 0.94 -6.27
N VAL A 220 20.57 0.76 -5.94
CA VAL A 220 21.66 0.81 -6.91
C VAL A 220 22.17 -0.56 -7.37
N GLN A 221 21.87 -1.62 -6.63
CA GLN A 221 22.23 -2.96 -7.06
C GLN A 221 21.38 -3.40 -8.26
N SER A 222 21.85 -4.42 -8.97
CA SER A 222 21.13 -4.96 -10.13
C SER A 222 19.71 -5.38 -9.75
N GLY A 223 18.72 -4.76 -10.40
CA GLY A 223 17.31 -4.96 -10.10
C GLY A 223 16.71 -3.96 -9.10
N GLY A 224 17.50 -3.03 -8.57
CA GLY A 224 17.01 -1.92 -7.74
C GLY A 224 16.39 -0.78 -8.56
N LEU A 225 15.71 0.11 -7.86
CA LEU A 225 14.92 1.19 -8.46
C LEU A 225 15.76 2.08 -9.40
N SER A 226 16.92 2.53 -8.92
CA SER A 226 17.82 3.40 -9.69
C SER A 226 18.51 2.67 -10.85
N ASP A 227 18.79 1.37 -10.70
CA ASP A 227 19.33 0.54 -11.76
C ASP A 227 18.32 0.42 -12.92
N PHE A 228 17.04 0.20 -12.61
CA PHE A 228 16.00 0.19 -13.64
C PHE A 228 15.84 1.55 -14.33
N MET A 229 15.86 2.64 -13.58
CA MET A 229 15.79 3.99 -14.13
C MET A 229 16.96 4.31 -15.06
N LYS A 230 18.20 3.99 -14.66
CA LYS A 230 19.39 4.18 -15.51
C LYS A 230 19.30 3.41 -16.82
N LYS A 231 18.87 2.15 -16.77
CA LYS A 231 18.64 1.32 -17.97
C LYS A 231 17.58 1.92 -18.89
N GLN A 232 16.55 2.52 -18.32
CA GLN A 232 15.51 3.21 -19.08
C GLN A 232 16.03 4.48 -19.76
N ILE A 233 16.83 5.29 -19.08
CA ILE A 233 17.44 6.48 -19.68
C ILE A 233 18.42 6.10 -20.81
N ILE A 234 19.24 5.07 -20.61
CA ILE A 234 20.14 4.56 -21.69
C ILE A 234 19.30 4.16 -22.91
N PHE A 235 18.14 3.56 -22.70
CA PHE A 235 17.22 3.26 -23.79
C PHE A 235 16.70 4.54 -24.48
N TYR A 236 16.34 5.59 -23.71
CA TYR A 236 15.92 6.87 -24.30
C TYR A 236 17.03 7.49 -25.15
N GLU A 237 18.26 7.52 -24.65
CA GLU A 237 19.40 8.09 -25.35
C GLU A 237 19.71 7.38 -26.67
N SER A 238 19.56 6.05 -26.68
CA SER A 238 19.99 5.24 -27.83
C SER A 238 18.89 4.95 -28.85
N ASN A 239 17.62 5.00 -28.45
CA ASN A 239 16.53 4.46 -29.29
C ASN A 239 15.36 5.42 -29.50
N THR A 240 15.38 6.61 -28.89
CA THR A 240 14.26 7.55 -28.98
C THR A 240 14.72 8.95 -29.39
N PRO A 241 13.82 9.82 -29.87
CA PRO A 241 14.16 11.19 -30.18
C PRO A 241 14.29 12.11 -28.95
N PHE A 242 14.39 11.54 -27.73
CA PHE A 242 14.37 12.27 -26.47
C PHE A 242 15.73 12.34 -25.76
N ALA A 243 16.81 12.03 -26.47
CA ALA A 243 18.17 12.12 -25.93
C ALA A 243 18.46 13.51 -25.33
N ARG A 244 19.06 13.55 -24.15
CA ARG A 244 19.44 14.75 -23.39
C ARG A 244 20.94 14.82 -23.14
N GLY A 245 21.67 13.73 -23.46
CA GLY A 245 23.04 13.50 -23.03
C GLY A 245 23.13 13.00 -21.59
N ILE A 246 24.25 12.36 -21.27
CA ILE A 246 24.56 11.85 -19.94
C ILE A 246 25.83 12.52 -19.45
N ALA A 247 25.70 13.48 -18.53
CA ALA A 247 26.83 14.21 -17.95
C ALA A 247 27.54 13.38 -16.84
N LYS A 248 26.75 12.60 -16.07
CA LYS A 248 27.29 11.75 -14.99
C LYS A 248 26.48 10.45 -14.88
N ILE A 249 27.19 9.35 -14.71
CA ILE A 249 26.61 8.05 -14.38
C ILE A 249 27.54 7.32 -13.41
N ASP A 250 27.13 7.20 -12.15
CA ASP A 250 27.80 6.38 -11.15
C ASP A 250 26.78 5.58 -10.33
N ALA A 251 27.21 4.94 -9.23
CA ALA A 251 26.32 4.08 -8.46
C ALA A 251 25.16 4.86 -7.84
N SER A 252 25.41 6.00 -7.20
CA SER A 252 24.43 6.78 -6.44
C SER A 252 23.80 7.91 -7.24
N ASP A 253 24.54 8.51 -8.19
CA ASP A 253 24.12 9.72 -8.90
C ASP A 253 24.04 9.50 -10.40
N PHE A 254 23.03 10.09 -10.98
CA PHE A 254 22.83 10.09 -12.42
C PHE A 254 22.40 11.50 -12.85
N ILE A 255 23.10 12.09 -13.82
CA ILE A 255 22.81 13.47 -14.27
C ILE A 255 22.72 13.49 -15.79
N LEU A 256 21.59 13.99 -16.28
CA LEU A 256 21.38 14.32 -17.70
C LEU A 256 22.00 15.67 -18.02
N GLY A 257 22.56 15.81 -19.22
CA GLY A 257 23.20 17.02 -19.72
C GLY A 257 24.56 16.75 -20.32
N TYR A 258 25.37 17.80 -20.43
CA TYR A 258 26.69 17.76 -21.03
C TYR A 258 27.73 18.32 -20.08
N LYS A 259 28.97 17.84 -20.20
CA LYS A 259 30.14 18.45 -19.57
C LYS A 259 30.81 19.39 -20.57
N ASP A 260 31.32 20.51 -20.05
CA ASP A 260 32.25 21.33 -20.79
C ASP A 260 33.52 20.51 -21.15
N PRO A 261 33.88 20.41 -22.44
CA PRO A 261 35.02 19.58 -22.86
C PRO A 261 36.35 20.04 -22.29
N SER A 262 36.50 21.33 -21.92
CA SER A 262 37.74 21.91 -21.46
C SER A 262 37.95 21.78 -19.94
N THR A 263 36.85 21.87 -19.17
CA THR A 263 36.86 21.85 -17.70
C THR A 263 36.41 20.52 -17.10
N ALA A 264 35.75 19.67 -17.88
CA ALA A 264 35.05 18.46 -17.45
C ALA A 264 33.94 18.73 -16.38
N ILE A 265 33.57 19.99 -16.17
CA ILE A 265 32.48 20.41 -15.27
C ILE A 265 31.17 20.30 -16.03
N ILE A 266 30.09 19.98 -15.34
CA ILE A 266 28.74 19.95 -15.93
C ILE A 266 28.37 21.38 -16.34
N ASP A 267 27.94 21.56 -17.60
CA ASP A 267 27.52 22.85 -18.12
C ASP A 267 26.15 23.21 -17.52
N ASP A 268 26.10 24.33 -16.80
CA ASP A 268 24.89 24.84 -16.15
C ASP A 268 23.77 25.20 -17.15
N ASN A 269 24.11 25.43 -18.41
CA ASN A 269 23.13 25.66 -19.49
C ASN A 269 22.63 24.36 -20.13
N SER A 270 23.16 23.19 -19.71
CA SER A 270 22.71 21.89 -20.19
C SER A 270 21.38 21.48 -19.50
N TRP A 271 20.89 20.28 -19.78
CA TRP A 271 19.65 19.78 -19.21
C TRP A 271 19.63 19.71 -17.68
N ASN A 272 20.74 19.30 -17.08
CA ASN A 272 21.09 19.33 -15.66
C ASN A 272 20.03 18.73 -14.70
N SER A 273 19.33 17.70 -15.12
CA SER A 273 18.39 16.98 -14.26
C SER A 273 19.01 15.71 -13.71
N ALA A 274 18.69 15.38 -12.46
CA ALA A 274 19.40 14.33 -11.73
C ALA A 274 18.48 13.27 -11.12
N CYS A 275 19.00 12.07 -10.95
CA CYS A 275 18.49 11.09 -10.00
C CYS A 275 19.55 10.82 -8.95
N ILE A 276 19.18 10.93 -7.69
CA ILE A 276 20.05 10.78 -6.53
C ILE A 276 19.55 9.61 -5.69
N SER A 277 20.40 8.62 -5.47
CA SER A 277 20.06 7.45 -4.63
C SER A 277 20.56 7.67 -3.22
N VAL A 278 19.68 7.49 -2.24
CA VAL A 278 19.93 7.76 -0.82
C VAL A 278 19.57 6.54 0.01
N SER A 279 20.57 5.97 0.70
CA SER A 279 20.32 4.97 1.74
C SER A 279 20.22 5.63 3.10
N THR A 280 19.12 5.36 3.81
CA THR A 280 18.81 6.02 5.09
C THR A 280 19.23 5.20 6.31
N LYS A 281 19.71 3.96 6.13
CA LYS A 281 20.02 3.01 7.21
C LYS A 281 20.84 3.62 8.37
N ASN A 282 21.81 4.48 8.06
CA ASN A 282 22.68 5.11 9.06
C ASN A 282 22.56 6.64 9.06
N ASN A 283 21.75 7.22 8.19
CA ASN A 283 21.61 8.67 8.03
C ASN A 283 20.26 9.04 7.43
N PRO A 284 19.22 9.25 8.25
CA PRO A 284 17.92 9.70 7.77
C PRO A 284 17.98 11.08 7.06
N SER A 285 18.98 11.90 7.40
CA SER A 285 19.17 13.24 6.81
C SER A 285 19.93 13.23 5.47
N ALA A 286 20.18 12.08 4.86
CA ALA A 286 20.98 11.97 3.62
C ALA A 286 20.38 12.70 2.41
N ALA A 287 19.08 13.03 2.45
CA ALA A 287 18.39 13.81 1.41
C ALA A 287 18.34 15.32 1.69
N VAL A 288 18.76 15.77 2.86
CA VAL A 288 18.72 17.20 3.25
C VAL A 288 19.57 18.06 2.32
N GLY A 289 19.06 19.23 1.97
CA GLY A 289 19.75 20.20 1.10
C GLY A 289 19.74 19.84 -0.38
N LYS A 290 18.99 18.80 -0.79
CA LYS A 290 18.80 18.42 -2.19
C LYS A 290 17.44 18.92 -2.65
N ASP A 291 17.42 19.86 -3.61
CA ASP A 291 16.17 20.33 -4.21
C ASP A 291 15.57 19.22 -5.09
N ALA A 292 14.52 18.59 -4.60
CA ALA A 292 13.87 17.48 -5.28
C ALA A 292 12.48 17.88 -5.80
N GLY A 293 12.20 17.54 -7.05
CA GLY A 293 10.84 17.60 -7.59
C GLY A 293 10.01 16.39 -7.19
N GLU A 294 10.66 15.23 -7.02
CA GLU A 294 10.00 14.00 -6.58
C GLU A 294 10.90 13.20 -5.64
N ILE A 295 10.29 12.54 -4.66
CA ILE A 295 10.93 11.57 -3.77
C ILE A 295 10.22 10.22 -3.91
N LYS A 296 10.97 9.16 -4.09
CA LYS A 296 10.49 7.78 -4.24
C LYS A 296 11.07 6.93 -3.13
N CYS A 297 10.22 6.42 -2.23
CA CYS A 297 10.63 5.58 -1.11
C CYS A 297 10.30 4.11 -1.39
N GLU A 298 11.34 3.29 -1.62
CA GLU A 298 11.22 1.86 -1.94
C GLU A 298 11.28 1.00 -0.68
N GLU A 299 10.46 -0.05 -0.63
CA GLU A 299 10.40 -1.07 0.43
C GLU A 299 10.20 -0.48 1.84
N MET A 300 9.05 0.16 2.04
CA MET A 300 8.66 0.80 3.29
C MET A 300 8.74 -0.11 4.51
N SER A 301 8.42 -1.40 4.37
CA SER A 301 8.51 -2.38 5.46
C SER A 301 9.93 -2.59 6.01
N GLU A 302 10.95 -2.14 5.30
CA GLU A 302 12.36 -2.19 5.73
C GLU A 302 12.89 -0.80 6.15
N PHE A 303 12.06 0.26 6.09
CA PHE A 303 12.48 1.65 6.26
C PHE A 303 12.27 2.11 7.72
N GLU A 304 13.12 1.65 8.65
CA GLU A 304 12.97 1.80 10.10
C GLU A 304 12.90 3.26 10.59
N ASN A 305 13.57 4.19 9.91
CA ASN A 305 13.65 5.61 10.28
C ASN A 305 12.89 6.51 9.29
N PHE A 306 11.77 6.02 8.76
CA PHE A 306 10.98 6.75 7.77
C PHE A 306 10.42 8.07 8.30
N ASP A 307 9.96 8.11 9.56
CA ASP A 307 9.41 9.33 10.15
C ASP A 307 10.48 10.41 10.30
N ASP A 308 11.68 10.05 10.78
CA ASP A 308 12.83 10.97 10.85
C ASP A 308 13.23 11.46 9.45
N PHE A 309 13.19 10.57 8.45
CA PHE A 309 13.46 10.92 7.07
C PHE A 309 12.41 11.91 6.53
N MET A 310 11.13 11.70 6.80
CA MET A 310 10.05 12.60 6.40
C MET A 310 10.21 13.97 7.04
N ASP A 311 10.48 14.04 8.34
CA ASP A 311 10.62 15.32 9.07
C ASP A 311 11.69 16.23 8.47
N VAL A 312 12.77 15.65 7.94
CA VAL A 312 13.87 16.42 7.35
C VAL A 312 13.73 16.63 5.83
N THR A 313 12.94 15.82 5.13
CA THR A 313 12.82 15.89 3.66
C THR A 313 11.54 16.55 3.18
N GLU A 314 10.45 16.47 3.93
CA GLU A 314 9.17 17.11 3.56
C GLU A 314 9.32 18.62 3.26
N PRO A 315 10.12 19.41 4.01
CA PRO A 315 10.38 20.82 3.68
C PRO A 315 10.97 21.03 2.28
N THR A 316 11.73 20.08 1.74
CA THR A 316 12.32 20.19 0.39
C THR A 316 11.28 20.06 -0.72
N LEU A 317 10.09 19.52 -0.40
CA LEU A 317 8.96 19.38 -1.32
C LEU A 317 7.98 20.55 -1.21
N LYS A 318 8.29 21.58 -0.42
CA LYS A 318 7.43 22.73 -0.17
C LYS A 318 8.13 24.05 -0.55
N THR A 319 7.34 24.98 -1.06
CA THR A 319 7.78 26.38 -1.23
C THR A 319 6.86 27.24 -0.36
N GLY A 320 7.37 27.64 0.80
CA GLY A 320 6.53 28.23 1.86
C GLY A 320 5.51 27.20 2.39
N SER A 321 4.22 27.55 2.33
CA SER A 321 3.13 26.66 2.75
C SER A 321 2.58 25.76 1.62
N VAL A 322 3.09 25.91 0.40
CA VAL A 322 2.57 25.19 -0.77
C VAL A 322 3.43 23.97 -1.08
N THR A 323 2.82 22.81 -1.22
CA THR A 323 3.48 21.59 -1.69
C THR A 323 3.75 21.74 -3.20
N THR A 324 5.03 21.74 -3.58
CA THR A 324 5.51 21.92 -4.96
C THR A 324 6.18 20.68 -5.52
N GLY A 325 6.50 19.71 -4.66
CA GLY A 325 7.06 18.41 -5.01
C GLY A 325 6.09 17.28 -4.70
N PHE A 326 6.48 16.06 -5.03
CA PHE A 326 5.67 14.86 -4.82
C PHE A 326 6.47 13.76 -4.14
N LEU A 327 5.90 13.14 -3.11
CA LEU A 327 6.46 11.96 -2.46
C LEU A 327 5.56 10.76 -2.72
N ASN A 328 6.18 9.65 -3.12
CA ASN A 328 5.55 8.37 -3.29
C ASN A 328 6.32 7.31 -2.51
N ALA A 329 5.67 6.66 -1.55
CA ALA A 329 6.22 5.63 -0.71
C ALA A 329 5.47 4.31 -0.94
N TRP A 330 6.19 3.19 -1.02
CA TRP A 330 5.54 1.89 -1.20
C TRP A 330 6.33 0.75 -0.58
N GLY A 331 5.61 -0.26 -0.14
CA GLY A 331 6.19 -1.47 0.42
C GLY A 331 5.34 -2.70 0.14
N THR A 332 5.87 -3.84 0.53
CA THR A 332 5.14 -5.11 0.65
C THR A 332 5.19 -5.56 2.09
N ALA A 333 4.34 -6.49 2.49
CA ALA A 333 4.47 -7.17 3.77
C ALA A 333 5.92 -7.65 3.99
N GLY A 334 6.45 -7.35 5.14
CA GLY A 334 7.81 -7.71 5.54
C GLY A 334 7.83 -8.56 6.80
N LYS A 335 8.99 -8.66 7.42
CA LYS A 335 9.10 -9.17 8.78
C LYS A 335 8.70 -8.07 9.76
N ALA A 336 8.05 -8.44 10.85
CA ALA A 336 7.75 -7.51 11.94
C ALA A 336 9.06 -6.94 12.53
N ASN A 337 9.42 -5.75 12.07
CA ASN A 337 10.55 -4.93 12.53
C ASN A 337 10.07 -3.47 12.67
N ALA A 338 10.93 -2.57 13.07
CA ALA A 338 10.57 -1.16 13.24
C ALA A 338 10.04 -0.51 11.95
N GLY A 339 10.62 -0.82 10.78
CA GLY A 339 10.16 -0.31 9.49
C GLY A 339 8.76 -0.79 9.13
N TRP A 340 8.46 -2.05 9.43
CA TRP A 340 7.13 -2.62 9.22
C TRP A 340 6.07 -1.93 10.10
N VAL A 341 6.37 -1.68 11.38
CA VAL A 341 5.48 -0.95 12.31
C VAL A 341 5.25 0.48 11.83
N THR A 342 6.32 1.19 11.45
CA THR A 342 6.23 2.56 10.91
C THR A 342 5.41 2.59 9.61
N PHE A 343 5.57 1.59 8.75
CA PHE A 343 4.78 1.47 7.52
C PHE A 343 3.29 1.27 7.83
N GLU A 344 2.94 0.35 8.73
CA GLU A 344 1.55 0.12 9.18
C GLU A 344 0.93 1.40 9.73
N GLN A 345 1.64 2.10 10.63
CA GLN A 345 1.16 3.35 11.24
C GLN A 345 0.87 4.42 10.19
N ASN A 346 1.80 4.70 9.28
CA ASN A 346 1.61 5.69 8.23
C ASN A 346 0.55 5.26 7.20
N PHE A 347 0.37 3.96 6.96
CA PHE A 347 -0.64 3.45 6.05
C PHE A 347 -2.05 3.62 6.62
N TYR A 348 -2.27 3.38 7.92
CA TYR A 348 -3.58 3.52 8.57
C TYR A 348 -3.84 4.93 9.17
N ASP A 349 -2.82 5.81 9.18
CA ASP A 349 -2.98 7.25 9.46
C ASP A 349 -2.34 8.10 8.35
N PRO A 350 -2.82 7.99 7.10
CA PRO A 350 -2.21 8.69 5.97
C PRO A 350 -2.30 10.22 6.09
N ARG A 351 -3.32 10.75 6.75
CA ARG A 351 -3.53 12.20 6.89
C ARG A 351 -2.46 12.88 7.73
N GLY A 352 -1.88 12.17 8.70
CA GLY A 352 -0.84 12.69 9.58
C GLY A 352 0.41 13.19 8.83
N ARG A 353 0.68 12.64 7.65
CA ARG A 353 1.82 12.99 6.79
C ARG A 353 1.43 13.51 5.40
N ASN A 354 0.23 14.06 5.24
CA ASN A 354 -0.28 14.58 3.96
C ASN A 354 -0.37 13.52 2.84
N PHE A 355 -0.47 12.24 3.16
CA PHE A 355 -0.78 11.22 2.18
C PHE A 355 -2.27 11.24 1.81
N MET A 356 -2.58 10.93 0.55
CA MET A 356 -3.95 10.73 0.10
C MET A 356 -4.59 9.60 0.91
N ALA A 357 -5.68 9.92 1.60
CA ALA A 357 -6.41 8.98 2.45
C ALA A 357 -7.55 8.35 1.67
N PHE A 358 -7.54 7.04 1.53
CA PHE A 358 -8.64 6.28 0.95
C PHE A 358 -9.60 5.82 2.02
N GLU A 359 -10.88 5.70 1.69
CA GLU A 359 -11.86 5.04 2.55
C GLU A 359 -11.44 3.59 2.77
N ASN A 360 -11.32 3.16 4.02
CA ASN A 360 -10.94 1.78 4.31
C ASN A 360 -12.15 0.85 4.10
N VAL A 361 -12.29 0.37 2.88
CA VAL A 361 -13.34 -0.58 2.48
C VAL A 361 -12.88 -2.03 2.55
N TRP A 362 -11.61 -2.24 2.93
CA TRP A 362 -10.94 -3.53 2.86
C TRP A 362 -11.11 -4.35 4.12
N ASP A 363 -10.89 -3.73 5.27
CA ASP A 363 -10.89 -4.40 6.55
C ASP A 363 -12.28 -4.34 7.17
N LYS A 364 -12.91 -5.49 7.39
CA LYS A 364 -14.28 -5.59 7.95
C LYS A 364 -14.39 -4.96 9.33
N ASP A 365 -13.32 -4.99 10.09
CA ASP A 365 -13.27 -4.65 11.51
C ASP A 365 -12.52 -3.34 11.76
N SER A 366 -12.64 -2.42 10.83
CA SER A 366 -12.12 -1.04 10.84
C SER A 366 -11.00 -0.78 11.86
N ARG A 367 -9.78 -1.29 11.59
CA ARG A 367 -8.57 -0.83 12.31
C ARG A 367 -8.43 0.69 12.19
N ALA A 368 -8.88 1.24 11.06
CA ALA A 368 -8.97 2.65 10.78
C ALA A 368 -10.07 2.92 9.75
N GLU A 369 -10.72 4.08 9.84
CA GLU A 369 -11.76 4.50 8.87
C GLU A 369 -11.16 4.81 7.49
N VAL A 370 -9.88 5.19 7.46
CA VAL A 370 -9.13 5.50 6.24
C VAL A 370 -7.79 4.78 6.23
N CYS A 371 -7.25 4.57 5.03
CA CYS A 371 -5.94 3.94 4.83
C CYS A 371 -5.21 4.57 3.64
N GLY A 372 -3.97 4.17 3.39
CA GLY A 372 -3.24 4.44 2.17
C GLY A 372 -3.82 3.70 0.95
N TYR A 373 -3.19 3.86 -0.21
CA TYR A 373 -3.60 3.09 -1.39
C TYR A 373 -3.21 1.62 -1.25
N PHE A 374 -4.18 0.75 -1.42
CA PHE A 374 -3.98 -0.69 -1.41
C PHE A 374 -4.29 -1.30 -2.78
N LYS A 375 -3.40 -2.14 -3.29
CA LYS A 375 -3.61 -2.92 -4.50
C LYS A 375 -3.65 -4.41 -4.14
N PRO A 376 -4.85 -5.06 -4.11
CA PRO A 376 -4.97 -6.47 -3.77
C PRO A 376 -4.28 -7.37 -4.80
N TYR A 377 -3.84 -8.55 -4.37
CA TYR A 377 -3.16 -9.51 -5.23
C TYR A 377 -4.05 -9.99 -6.38
N CYS A 378 -5.32 -10.23 -6.12
CA CYS A 378 -6.28 -10.68 -7.12
C CYS A 378 -6.51 -9.68 -8.27
N TRP A 379 -6.16 -8.41 -8.12
CA TRP A 379 -6.35 -7.40 -9.15
C TRP A 379 -5.14 -7.32 -10.08
N GLY A 380 -5.34 -7.66 -11.36
CA GLY A 380 -4.28 -7.66 -12.37
C GLY A 380 -3.29 -8.82 -12.22
N LEU A 381 -3.78 -9.99 -11.82
CA LEU A 381 -2.97 -11.17 -11.64
C LEU A 381 -2.54 -11.75 -12.99
N GLU A 382 -1.23 -11.95 -13.16
CA GLU A 382 -0.65 -12.54 -14.36
C GLU A 382 0.53 -13.46 -14.01
N GLY A 383 0.55 -14.66 -14.59
CA GLY A 383 1.61 -15.63 -14.36
C GLY A 383 1.47 -16.89 -15.20
N TYR A 384 2.09 -17.96 -14.73
CA TYR A 384 2.05 -19.28 -15.38
C TYR A 384 1.87 -20.36 -14.32
N LYS A 385 1.15 -21.44 -14.67
CA LYS A 385 1.05 -22.66 -13.88
C LYS A 385 1.49 -23.90 -14.67
N ILE A 386 1.85 -24.92 -13.93
CA ILE A 386 2.15 -26.25 -14.51
C ILE A 386 0.89 -27.08 -14.36
N GLY A 387 0.33 -27.54 -15.48
CA GLY A 387 -0.80 -28.46 -15.50
C GLY A 387 -0.42 -29.89 -15.12
N ASP A 388 -1.43 -30.74 -14.92
CA ASP A 388 -1.25 -32.15 -14.54
C ASP A 388 -0.46 -32.97 -15.57
N ASP A 389 -0.51 -32.57 -16.82
CA ASP A 389 0.24 -33.15 -17.94
C ASP A 389 1.67 -32.59 -18.09
N ASN A 390 2.14 -31.82 -17.09
CA ASN A 390 3.41 -31.10 -17.12
C ASN A 390 3.52 -30.04 -18.22
N GLN A 391 2.39 -29.60 -18.80
CA GLN A 391 2.35 -28.50 -19.74
C GLN A 391 2.26 -27.16 -19.00
N ILE A 392 2.74 -26.09 -19.66
CA ILE A 392 2.68 -24.73 -19.14
C ILE A 392 1.37 -24.10 -19.59
N ALA A 393 0.53 -23.73 -18.65
CA ALA A 393 -0.67 -22.93 -18.89
C ALA A 393 -0.46 -21.50 -18.40
N THR A 394 -1.06 -20.55 -19.10
CA THR A 394 -1.15 -19.17 -18.60
C THR A 394 -2.09 -19.13 -17.40
N LEU A 395 -1.65 -18.47 -16.34
CA LEU A 395 -2.44 -18.21 -15.12
C LEU A 395 -2.68 -16.71 -15.07
N THR A 396 -3.82 -16.26 -15.54
CA THR A 396 -4.12 -14.83 -15.60
C THR A 396 -5.59 -14.54 -15.36
N SER A 397 -5.86 -13.47 -14.63
CA SER A 397 -7.19 -12.86 -14.53
C SER A 397 -7.38 -11.71 -15.51
N LEU A 398 -6.42 -11.48 -16.40
CA LEU A 398 -6.44 -10.39 -17.38
C LEU A 398 -6.87 -10.91 -18.75
N ASP A 399 -7.73 -10.17 -19.42
CA ASP A 399 -7.99 -10.36 -20.84
C ASP A 399 -6.91 -9.71 -21.74
N ASP A 400 -7.09 -9.81 -23.06
CA ASP A 400 -6.13 -9.26 -24.03
C ASP A 400 -6.06 -7.72 -23.97
N ASP A 401 -7.16 -7.06 -23.60
CA ASP A 401 -7.26 -5.60 -23.46
C ASP A 401 -6.82 -5.10 -22.07
N GLY A 402 -6.44 -6.00 -21.17
CA GLY A 402 -5.93 -5.69 -19.83
C GLY A 402 -7.00 -5.40 -18.78
N ASN A 403 -8.24 -5.83 -19.02
CA ASN A 403 -9.27 -5.81 -17.98
C ASN A 403 -9.06 -6.97 -17.02
N SER A 404 -9.20 -6.70 -15.73
CA SER A 404 -9.13 -7.70 -14.69
C SER A 404 -10.49 -8.36 -14.45
N ASP A 405 -10.52 -9.69 -14.49
CA ASP A 405 -11.61 -10.47 -13.90
C ASP A 405 -11.25 -10.73 -12.42
N ILE A 406 -11.86 -9.94 -11.54
CA ILE A 406 -11.58 -9.99 -10.09
C ILE A 406 -12.01 -11.32 -9.50
N ALA A 407 -13.11 -11.91 -9.97
CA ALA A 407 -13.63 -13.19 -9.49
C ALA A 407 -12.63 -14.30 -9.79
N LEU A 408 -12.18 -14.36 -11.03
CA LEU A 408 -11.16 -15.31 -11.45
C LEU A 408 -9.82 -15.06 -10.73
N GLY A 409 -9.42 -13.81 -10.57
CA GLY A 409 -8.19 -13.44 -9.85
C GLY A 409 -8.23 -13.88 -8.39
N PHE A 410 -9.36 -13.72 -7.73
CA PHE A 410 -9.56 -14.18 -6.36
C PHE A 410 -9.52 -15.70 -6.25
N GLN A 411 -10.21 -16.41 -7.15
CA GLN A 411 -10.17 -17.87 -7.20
C GLN A 411 -8.72 -18.37 -7.38
N ILE A 412 -7.95 -17.79 -8.29
CA ILE A 412 -6.54 -18.15 -8.51
C ILE A 412 -5.72 -17.91 -7.24
N ALA A 413 -5.91 -16.78 -6.59
CA ALA A 413 -5.20 -16.43 -5.35
C ALA A 413 -5.51 -17.45 -4.23
N GLU A 414 -6.76 -17.87 -4.08
CA GLU A 414 -7.15 -18.88 -3.07
C GLU A 414 -6.60 -20.27 -3.42
N GLU A 415 -6.59 -20.68 -4.69
CA GLU A 415 -5.95 -21.93 -5.13
C GLU A 415 -4.44 -21.93 -4.82
N GLU A 416 -3.73 -20.82 -5.09
CA GLU A 416 -2.31 -20.67 -4.75
C GLU A 416 -2.08 -20.70 -3.23
N ARG A 417 -2.94 -20.06 -2.44
CA ARG A 417 -2.89 -20.09 -0.96
C ARG A 417 -3.11 -21.49 -0.42
N ALA A 418 -4.10 -22.22 -0.94
CA ALA A 418 -4.35 -23.60 -0.53
C ALA A 418 -3.14 -24.50 -0.83
N ALA A 419 -2.53 -24.35 -2.00
CA ALA A 419 -1.33 -25.08 -2.38
C ALA A 419 -0.14 -24.72 -1.48
N GLU A 420 0.04 -23.43 -1.15
CA GLU A 420 1.13 -22.98 -0.28
C GLU A 420 0.93 -23.44 1.17
N LYS A 421 -0.31 -23.46 1.66
CA LYS A 421 -0.64 -23.98 3.00
C LYS A 421 -0.19 -25.44 3.17
N VAL A 422 -0.38 -26.27 2.13
CA VAL A 422 0.08 -27.67 2.13
C VAL A 422 1.61 -27.77 2.10
N LYS A 423 2.28 -26.88 1.37
CA LYS A 423 3.74 -26.86 1.23
C LYS A 423 4.46 -26.25 2.44
N SER A 424 3.81 -25.35 3.14
CA SER A 424 4.41 -24.60 4.24
C SER A 424 4.68 -25.51 5.45
N LYS A 425 5.93 -25.50 5.91
CA LYS A 425 6.37 -26.31 7.07
C LYS A 425 5.92 -25.71 8.41
N SER A 426 5.45 -24.47 8.43
CA SER A 426 4.96 -23.79 9.61
C SER A 426 3.87 -22.79 9.24
N PHE A 427 2.96 -22.54 10.16
CA PHE A 427 1.90 -21.54 10.01
C PHE A 427 2.48 -20.14 9.76
N ALA A 428 3.54 -19.75 10.49
CA ALA A 428 4.24 -18.48 10.30
C ALA A 428 4.71 -18.23 8.85
N LYS A 429 5.21 -19.29 8.16
CA LYS A 429 5.59 -19.17 6.75
C LYS A 429 4.38 -18.95 5.84
N PHE A 430 3.28 -19.60 6.16
CA PHE A 430 2.04 -19.44 5.41
C PHE A 430 1.48 -18.02 5.57
N ILE A 431 1.42 -17.48 6.80
CA ILE A 431 0.99 -16.08 7.04
C ILE A 431 1.91 -15.10 6.32
N SER A 432 3.23 -15.29 6.41
CA SER A 432 4.18 -14.46 5.65
C SER A 432 3.95 -14.52 4.12
N TYR A 433 3.53 -15.66 3.60
CA TYR A 433 3.13 -15.77 2.19
C TYR A 433 1.86 -14.95 1.92
N CYS A 434 0.81 -15.12 2.73
CA CYS A 434 -0.45 -14.37 2.59
C CYS A 434 -0.18 -12.86 2.63
N GLY A 435 0.65 -12.37 3.55
CA GLY A 435 1.03 -10.96 3.60
C GLY A 435 1.76 -10.44 2.37
N GLN A 436 2.59 -11.27 1.72
CA GLN A 436 3.27 -10.87 0.48
C GLN A 436 2.35 -10.87 -0.75
N TYR A 437 1.28 -11.66 -0.71
CA TYR A 437 0.26 -11.81 -1.75
C TYR A 437 -1.11 -11.49 -1.15
N ALA A 438 -1.19 -10.35 -0.48
CA ALA A 438 -2.34 -9.92 0.28
C ALA A 438 -3.52 -9.55 -0.61
N ASN A 439 -4.71 -9.94 -0.18
CA ASN A 439 -5.97 -9.50 -0.76
C ASN A 439 -6.67 -8.43 0.11
N MET A 440 -6.19 -8.25 1.35
CA MET A 440 -6.61 -7.18 2.28
C MET A 440 -5.38 -6.57 2.96
N PRO A 441 -5.39 -5.28 3.32
CA PRO A 441 -4.27 -4.65 4.02
C PRO A 441 -3.93 -5.33 5.34
N SER A 442 -4.94 -5.78 6.09
CA SER A 442 -4.76 -6.50 7.35
C SER A 442 -3.90 -7.78 7.21
N GLU A 443 -3.90 -8.42 6.05
CA GLU A 443 -3.02 -9.56 5.78
C GLU A 443 -1.55 -9.13 5.64
N SER A 444 -1.29 -7.97 4.99
CA SER A 444 0.06 -7.40 4.86
C SER A 444 0.66 -7.03 6.21
N PHE A 445 -0.20 -6.56 7.13
CA PHE A 445 0.18 -6.11 8.45
C PHE A 445 -0.12 -7.16 9.55
N SER A 446 -0.29 -8.43 9.18
CA SER A 446 -0.38 -9.52 10.12
C SER A 446 1.02 -10.02 10.50
N SER A 447 1.38 -9.92 11.78
CA SER A 447 2.60 -10.50 12.30
C SER A 447 2.29 -11.78 13.05
N VAL A 448 2.99 -12.86 12.73
CA VAL A 448 3.04 -14.02 13.60
C VAL A 448 4.12 -13.78 14.63
N SER A 449 3.73 -13.38 15.83
CA SER A 449 4.65 -13.45 16.97
C SER A 449 4.93 -14.91 17.26
N GLU A 450 6.17 -15.25 17.64
CA GLU A 450 6.53 -16.61 18.13
C GLU A 450 5.87 -16.94 19.50
N ASN A 451 4.75 -16.30 19.80
CA ASN A 451 4.00 -16.51 21.02
C ASN A 451 3.28 -17.86 20.97
N ILE A 452 3.13 -18.46 22.14
CA ILE A 452 2.42 -19.74 22.36
C ILE A 452 0.95 -19.65 21.89
N PHE A 453 0.38 -18.44 21.82
CA PHE A 453 -0.97 -18.16 21.33
C PHE A 453 -0.92 -17.67 19.89
N SER A 454 -1.79 -18.20 19.04
CA SER A 454 -1.97 -17.72 17.68
C SER A 454 -2.41 -16.24 17.72
N SER A 455 -1.65 -15.36 17.07
CA SER A 455 -2.01 -13.94 16.97
C SER A 455 -3.37 -13.76 16.28
N GLU A 456 -3.71 -14.61 15.30
CA GLU A 456 -5.01 -14.64 14.66
C GLU A 456 -6.18 -14.87 15.64
N ILE A 457 -6.03 -15.86 16.54
CA ILE A 457 -7.04 -16.12 17.56
C ILE A 457 -7.12 -14.97 18.56
N LEU A 458 -5.98 -14.34 18.87
CA LEU A 458 -5.95 -13.18 19.76
C LEU A 458 -6.57 -11.96 19.08
N ASP A 459 -6.27 -11.74 17.80
CA ASP A 459 -6.86 -10.65 17.00
C ASP A 459 -8.37 -10.86 16.82
N GLU A 460 -8.83 -12.08 16.49
CA GLU A 460 -10.25 -12.42 16.44
C GLU A 460 -10.96 -12.19 17.78
N TRP A 461 -10.32 -12.58 18.88
CA TRP A 461 -10.86 -12.35 20.22
C TRP A 461 -10.86 -10.88 20.61
N GLU A 462 -9.80 -10.16 20.27
CA GLU A 462 -9.75 -8.72 20.49
C GLU A 462 -10.87 -7.99 19.73
N GLN A 463 -11.07 -8.38 18.47
CA GLN A 463 -12.14 -7.85 17.62
C GLN A 463 -13.52 -8.22 18.17
N GLU A 464 -13.75 -9.48 18.54
CA GLU A 464 -15.00 -9.93 19.15
C GLU A 464 -15.29 -9.18 20.46
N LEU A 465 -14.27 -8.94 21.26
CA LEU A 465 -14.37 -8.13 22.46
C LEU A 465 -14.71 -6.66 22.13
N LYS A 466 -14.08 -6.07 21.12
CA LYS A 466 -14.35 -4.70 20.64
C LYS A 466 -15.76 -4.54 20.10
N MET A 467 -16.23 -5.44 19.25
CA MET A 467 -17.55 -5.38 18.62
C MET A 467 -18.71 -5.68 19.56
N SER A 468 -18.48 -6.52 20.57
CA SER A 468 -19.54 -6.96 21.47
C SER A 468 -19.91 -5.94 22.55
N ASN A 469 -19.37 -4.72 22.54
CA ASN A 469 -19.46 -3.77 23.65
C ASN A 469 -19.03 -4.36 25.01
N LYS A 470 -18.37 -5.51 24.98
CA LYS A 470 -17.85 -6.20 26.15
C LYS A 470 -16.49 -5.66 26.61
N TYR A 471 -16.08 -4.47 26.11
CA TYR A 471 -14.95 -3.72 26.68
C TYR A 471 -15.11 -3.49 28.18
N ASN A 472 -16.35 -3.54 28.67
CA ASN A 472 -16.69 -3.44 30.08
C ASN A 472 -16.95 -4.81 30.70
N PHE A 473 -16.18 -5.85 30.33
CA PHE A 473 -16.31 -7.15 31.01
C PHE A 473 -15.68 -7.16 32.41
N TYR A 474 -15.08 -6.10 32.81
CA TYR A 474 -14.68 -5.85 34.21
C TYR A 474 -15.65 -4.88 34.86
N ILE A 475 -15.76 -5.00 36.18
CA ILE A 475 -16.54 -4.13 37.00
C ILE A 475 -15.57 -3.47 37.99
N ASP A 476 -15.46 -2.16 37.92
CA ASP A 476 -14.70 -1.41 38.92
C ASP A 476 -15.50 -1.24 40.19
N GLY A 477 -14.87 -1.44 41.33
CA GLY A 477 -15.50 -1.36 42.64
C GLY A 477 -14.48 -1.48 43.75
N LYS A 478 -14.98 -1.62 44.99
CA LYS A 478 -14.12 -1.87 46.14
C LYS A 478 -14.65 -2.99 47.03
N PHE A 479 -13.76 -3.59 47.79
CA PHE A 479 -14.16 -4.48 48.86
C PHE A 479 -14.58 -3.67 50.09
N VAL A 480 -15.72 -4.02 50.63
CA VAL A 480 -16.20 -3.48 51.90
C VAL A 480 -16.24 -4.61 52.90
N GLU A 481 -15.60 -4.40 54.06
CA GLU A 481 -15.61 -5.31 55.17
C GLU A 481 -16.91 -5.13 55.98
N TYR A 482 -17.63 -6.22 56.21
CA TYR A 482 -18.85 -6.24 57.03
C TYR A 482 -18.57 -6.71 58.44
N ASP A 483 -17.63 -7.63 58.58
CA ASP A 483 -17.10 -8.11 59.86
C ASP A 483 -15.67 -8.64 59.63
N SER A 484 -14.97 -9.02 60.68
CA SER A 484 -13.55 -9.37 60.66
C SER A 484 -13.12 -10.43 59.64
N ASP A 485 -14.05 -11.10 58.99
CA ASP A 485 -13.75 -12.20 58.05
C ASP A 485 -14.57 -12.16 56.74
N ASN A 486 -15.51 -11.21 56.63
CA ASN A 486 -16.42 -11.13 55.47
C ASN A 486 -16.28 -9.81 54.71
N PHE A 487 -15.90 -9.95 53.44
CA PHE A 487 -15.77 -8.84 52.49
C PHE A 487 -16.76 -9.01 51.34
N GLU A 488 -17.42 -7.95 50.95
CA GLU A 488 -18.25 -7.92 49.74
C GLU A 488 -17.64 -6.94 48.72
N PHE A 489 -17.56 -7.39 47.47
CA PHE A 489 -17.20 -6.50 46.34
C PHE A 489 -18.43 -5.66 45.96
N ILE A 490 -18.34 -4.34 46.08
CA ILE A 490 -19.40 -3.41 45.72
C ILE A 490 -19.00 -2.70 44.41
N PRO A 491 -19.78 -2.91 43.33
CA PRO A 491 -19.55 -2.20 42.05
C PRO A 491 -19.79 -0.70 42.18
N ASN A 492 -18.98 0.12 41.52
CA ASN A 492 -19.14 1.56 41.47
C ASN A 492 -20.51 1.99 40.92
N GLU A 493 -21.04 1.27 39.91
CA GLU A 493 -22.37 1.50 39.32
C GLU A 493 -23.50 1.29 40.31
N ARG A 494 -23.41 0.26 41.15
CA ARG A 494 -24.42 0.00 42.20
C ARG A 494 -24.43 1.10 43.23
N ILE A 495 -23.30 1.68 43.49
CA ILE A 495 -23.13 2.76 44.44
C ILE A 495 -23.69 4.07 43.88
N ALA A 496 -23.45 4.33 42.61
CA ALA A 496 -24.02 5.47 41.90
C ALA A 496 -25.58 5.37 41.82
N ALA A 497 -26.10 4.15 41.60
CA ALA A 497 -27.53 3.89 41.47
C ALA A 497 -28.30 3.95 42.81
N THR A 498 -27.66 3.64 43.93
CA THR A 498 -28.32 3.61 45.26
C THR A 498 -28.46 4.97 45.92
N GLY A 499 -27.99 6.04 45.29
CA GLY A 499 -28.32 7.48 45.55
C GLY A 499 -28.44 8.02 46.97
N GLY A 500 -28.17 7.21 47.98
CA GLY A 500 -28.44 7.68 49.35
C GLY A 500 -27.71 6.99 50.51
N VAL A 501 -27.21 5.81 50.31
CA VAL A 501 -26.61 5.04 51.43
C VAL A 501 -25.10 5.25 51.52
N PHE A 502 -24.46 5.51 50.40
CA PHE A 502 -23.02 5.83 50.33
C PHE A 502 -22.84 7.29 49.98
N LYS A 503 -23.19 8.09 50.88
CA LYS A 503 -23.24 9.53 50.80
C LYS A 503 -21.98 10.22 50.28
N LYS A 504 -21.89 11.46 50.57
CA LYS A 504 -20.97 12.50 50.14
C LYS A 504 -19.51 12.06 49.92
N ASP A 505 -18.98 11.23 50.80
CA ASP A 505 -17.60 10.76 50.77
C ASP A 505 -17.32 9.79 49.59
N TYR A 506 -18.34 9.06 49.17
CA TYR A 506 -18.20 8.10 48.08
C TYR A 506 -18.30 8.76 46.69
N PHE A 507 -19.14 9.79 46.58
CA PHE A 507 -19.17 10.61 45.38
C PHE A 507 -17.87 11.39 45.18
N ASP A 508 -17.26 11.84 46.26
CA ASP A 508 -15.94 12.46 46.22
C ASP A 508 -14.85 11.42 45.86
N TYR A 509 -15.00 10.19 46.33
CA TYR A 509 -14.14 9.08 45.94
C TYR A 509 -14.28 8.74 44.44
N ILE A 510 -15.50 8.61 43.89
CA ILE A 510 -15.71 8.37 42.47
C ILE A 510 -15.19 9.51 41.60
N LYS A 511 -15.34 10.76 42.02
CA LYS A 511 -14.79 11.92 41.33
C LYS A 511 -13.27 11.95 41.32
N ASN A 512 -12.65 11.42 42.34
CA ASN A 512 -11.22 11.44 42.56
C ASN A 512 -10.56 10.07 42.37
N VAL A 513 -11.32 9.04 41.93
CA VAL A 513 -10.75 7.74 41.63
C VAL A 513 -9.73 7.91 40.51
N PRO A 514 -8.45 7.72 40.81
CA PRO A 514 -7.41 7.79 39.81
C PRO A 514 -7.67 6.72 38.76
N ARG A 515 -7.51 7.07 37.51
CA ARG A 515 -7.69 6.14 36.42
C ARG A 515 -6.56 5.09 36.34
N HIS A 516 -5.53 5.24 37.14
CA HIS A 516 -4.37 4.36 37.22
C HIS A 516 -4.11 3.94 38.65
N SER A 517 -3.85 2.66 38.87
CA SER A 517 -3.57 2.07 40.19
C SER A 517 -2.42 2.73 40.97
N ASN A 518 -1.53 3.45 40.28
CA ASN A 518 -0.39 4.14 40.88
C ASN A 518 -0.77 5.47 41.60
N GLU A 519 -1.99 5.96 41.38
CA GLU A 519 -2.44 7.25 41.92
C GLU A 519 -3.35 7.08 43.17
N ASP A 520 -3.85 5.86 43.43
CA ASP A 520 -4.68 5.53 44.56
C ASP A 520 -3.98 4.55 45.50
N PRO A 521 -3.49 5.00 46.65
CA PRO A 521 -2.86 4.11 47.64
C PRO A 521 -3.81 3.08 48.26
N GLU A 522 -5.14 3.27 48.16
CA GLU A 522 -6.13 2.28 48.56
C GLU A 522 -6.52 1.30 47.46
N GLY A 523 -6.10 1.57 46.23
CA GLY A 523 -6.27 0.75 45.04
C GLY A 523 -7.70 0.70 44.50
N CYS A 524 -7.87 0.92 43.20
CA CYS A 524 -9.12 0.62 42.49
C CYS A 524 -9.13 -0.87 42.13
N ILE A 525 -10.07 -1.63 42.67
CA ILE A 525 -10.17 -3.06 42.41
C ILE A 525 -11.01 -3.28 41.17
N ARG A 526 -10.42 -3.92 40.20
CA ARG A 526 -11.06 -4.29 38.96
C ARG A 526 -11.41 -5.77 38.99
N LYS A 527 -12.71 -6.07 38.97
CA LYS A 527 -13.21 -7.45 38.97
C LYS A 527 -13.56 -7.88 37.58
N TRP A 528 -12.81 -8.86 37.08
CA TRP A 528 -12.94 -9.38 35.71
C TRP A 528 -13.95 -10.51 35.61
N PHE A 529 -14.12 -11.32 36.65
CA PHE A 529 -15.04 -12.45 36.71
C PHE A 529 -15.43 -12.77 38.15
N ASN A 530 -16.53 -13.50 38.31
CA ASN A 530 -16.87 -14.03 39.63
C ASN A 530 -16.04 -15.27 39.91
N PRO A 531 -15.43 -15.42 41.07
CA PRO A 531 -14.73 -16.64 41.44
C PRO A 531 -15.64 -17.85 41.32
N ILE A 532 -15.10 -18.92 40.78
CA ILE A 532 -15.82 -20.19 40.62
C ILE A 532 -16.12 -20.73 42.02
N LYS A 533 -17.42 -20.93 42.31
CA LYS A 533 -17.87 -21.55 43.57
C LYS A 533 -18.32 -22.99 43.26
N VAL A 534 -17.61 -23.96 43.83
CA VAL A 534 -17.92 -25.39 43.69
C VAL A 534 -17.97 -26.03 45.07
N GLU A 535 -18.59 -27.17 45.18
CA GLU A 535 -18.51 -27.99 46.38
C GLU A 535 -17.21 -28.80 46.34
N TYR A 536 -16.39 -28.69 47.37
CA TYR A 536 -15.12 -29.40 47.49
C TYR A 536 -14.87 -29.86 48.92
N ILE A 537 -14.03 -30.85 49.10
CA ILE A 537 -13.62 -31.29 50.43
C ILE A 537 -12.43 -30.42 50.86
N ASP A 538 -12.63 -29.66 51.92
CA ASP A 538 -11.55 -28.87 52.51
C ASP A 538 -10.48 -29.81 53.08
N LYS A 539 -9.28 -29.66 52.58
CA LYS A 539 -8.15 -30.51 52.98
C LYS A 539 -7.72 -30.37 54.45
N LYS A 540 -8.08 -29.26 55.09
CA LYS A 540 -7.75 -28.97 56.49
C LYS A 540 -8.80 -29.54 57.46
N THR A 541 -10.07 -29.45 57.09
CA THR A 541 -11.18 -29.84 57.95
C THR A 541 -11.79 -31.20 57.58
N GLY A 542 -11.56 -31.70 56.38
CA GLY A 542 -12.17 -32.92 55.84
C GLY A 542 -13.67 -32.80 55.55
N GLN A 543 -14.25 -31.59 55.64
CA GLN A 543 -15.68 -31.37 55.43
C GLN A 543 -15.97 -30.90 54.01
N LEU A 544 -17.18 -31.21 53.51
CA LEU A 544 -17.67 -30.72 52.24
C LEU A 544 -18.01 -29.24 52.41
N THR A 545 -17.31 -28.38 51.69
CA THR A 545 -17.43 -26.93 51.75
C THR A 545 -17.81 -26.39 50.38
N LYS A 546 -18.68 -25.39 50.34
CA LYS A 546 -19.04 -24.71 49.11
C LYS A 546 -18.31 -23.38 49.04
N GLY A 547 -17.45 -23.25 48.04
CA GLY A 547 -16.64 -22.04 47.90
C GLY A 547 -15.65 -22.16 46.73
N THR A 548 -14.69 -21.28 46.73
CA THR A 548 -13.56 -21.33 45.77
C THR A 548 -12.46 -22.22 46.37
N PRO A 549 -12.09 -23.36 45.73
CA PRO A 549 -11.04 -24.21 46.24
C PRO A 549 -9.70 -23.48 46.37
N PRO A 550 -8.92 -23.74 47.45
CA PRO A 550 -7.60 -23.16 47.59
C PRO A 550 -6.68 -23.46 46.39
N GLY A 551 -5.94 -22.47 45.89
CA GLY A 551 -4.97 -22.62 44.84
C GLY A 551 -5.52 -22.52 43.40
N ILE A 552 -6.83 -22.23 43.23
CA ILE A 552 -7.38 -21.96 41.87
C ILE A 552 -7.02 -20.55 41.40
N TYR A 553 -6.95 -19.60 42.33
CA TYR A 553 -6.57 -18.22 42.04
C TYR A 553 -5.34 -17.81 42.84
N SER A 554 -4.45 -17.06 42.19
CA SER A 554 -3.32 -16.40 42.86
C SER A 554 -3.44 -14.90 42.68
N ILE A 555 -3.06 -14.15 43.71
CA ILE A 555 -2.91 -12.69 43.63
C ILE A 555 -1.42 -12.43 43.51
N SER A 556 -0.99 -11.79 42.44
CA SER A 556 0.36 -11.26 42.31
C SER A 556 0.35 -9.76 42.73
N TYR A 557 1.34 -9.39 43.48
CA TYR A 557 1.67 -8.01 43.81
C TYR A 557 2.88 -7.65 42.95
N ASP A 558 2.75 -6.63 42.11
CA ASP A 558 3.87 -5.96 41.47
C ASP A 558 4.18 -4.67 42.22
#